data_c8bb84958cb7bea6a9f9908685c634d3
#
_entry.id   c8bb84958cb7bea6a9f9908685c634d3
#
_cell.length_a   1.000
_cell.length_b   1.000
_cell.length_c   1.000
_cell.angle_alpha   90.00
_cell.angle_beta   90.00
_cell.angle_gamma   90.00
#
_symmetry.space_group_name_H-M   'P 1'
#
loop_
_entity.id
_entity.type
_entity.pdbx_description
1 polymer ?
#
loop_
_entity_poly.entity_id
_entity_poly.type
_entity_poly.pdbx_seq_one_letter_code
_entity_poly.pdbx_strand_id
1 'polypeptide(L)'
;MCGIVGYIGNREAYPILIKGLQRLEYRGYDSAGVAMITAKGELNVYKRKGKVSELIDFAKEKDKSGNIGIGHTRWATHGEPNDVNSHPHYSQSKNLVMIHNGIIENYASIKEGLKKRGHTFLSQTDTEVLVHLIEEIQQHEGMKLGHAVIAALNQVIGAYAIVVMDKNDPDTLIAAKKGSPMVIGIGSDDFFIASDASPIIEYTKNVVYLEDEQVAIVRRGQDLKIRNLKDKEITPFVQELTLELESIEKGGYDHFMLKEIYEQPRSVMDSMRGRLNSEKGFVRVGGIVDHEKKFEKAKRIIFVACGTSWHAGLVGEYLFEELARLPVEVEYASEFRYRNPIIYQDDIVIAISQSGETADTLAAIELAKSKGATVLGVCNVVGSSIARATHGGSYTHAGPEIGVASTKAFTAQVTVLTLMALHVSRVRGTITETRYRQLLYEMEAVPSKIEEVLKLNDQIKKIAYTYKDSGNALYLGRGVSFPVALEGALKLKEISYIHAEGYPAAEMKHGPIALIDQEMPVFVIATKGPNYEKVVSNIQEVKARKGKIIAVITAGDKEVKQMADICVEVPETDELLVPLISVIPLQLLSYHIAVMRGCNVDQPRNLAKSVTVE
;
A
#
# COMPACT_ATOMS: atom_id res chain seq x y z
N MET A 1 -8.61 -4.45 0.40
CA MET A 1 -8.16 -5.37 1.49
C MET A 1 -9.07 -5.25 2.69
N CYS A 2 -9.32 -6.34 3.39
CA CYS A 2 -10.15 -6.34 4.60
C CYS A 2 -9.31 -6.04 5.86
N GLY A 3 -9.95 -5.55 6.93
CA GLY A 3 -9.33 -5.36 8.23
C GLY A 3 -9.76 -6.42 9.23
N ILE A 4 -8.80 -7.04 9.92
CA ILE A 4 -9.02 -7.99 11.01
C ILE A 4 -8.62 -7.34 12.33
N VAL A 5 -9.46 -7.49 13.36
CA VAL A 5 -9.14 -7.16 14.76
C VAL A 5 -9.67 -8.28 15.65
N GLY A 6 -8.85 -8.78 16.57
CA GLY A 6 -9.22 -9.71 17.62
C GLY A 6 -8.70 -9.22 18.97
N TYR A 7 -9.44 -9.51 20.03
CA TYR A 7 -9.05 -9.17 21.39
C TYR A 7 -9.44 -10.28 22.37
N ILE A 8 -8.56 -10.58 23.28
CA ILE A 8 -8.82 -11.41 24.45
C ILE A 8 -8.04 -10.88 25.64
N GLY A 9 -8.71 -10.63 26.75
CA GLY A 9 -8.06 -10.06 27.94
C GLY A 9 -9.06 -9.78 29.05
N ASN A 10 -8.74 -8.76 29.87
CA ASN A 10 -9.54 -8.37 31.03
C ASN A 10 -10.44 -7.14 30.78
N ARG A 11 -10.25 -6.44 29.63
CA ARG A 11 -11.03 -5.25 29.25
C ARG A 11 -12.26 -5.63 28.44
N GLU A 12 -13.22 -4.72 28.34
CA GLU A 12 -14.34 -4.85 27.39
C GLU A 12 -13.83 -4.90 25.95
N ALA A 13 -14.22 -5.95 25.22
CA ALA A 13 -13.72 -6.19 23.86
C ALA A 13 -14.30 -5.20 22.84
N TYR A 14 -15.60 -4.86 22.95
CA TYR A 14 -16.29 -4.07 21.94
C TYR A 14 -15.62 -2.72 21.63
N PRO A 15 -15.25 -1.86 22.61
CA PRO A 15 -14.58 -0.59 22.34
C PRO A 15 -13.24 -0.77 21.60
N ILE A 16 -12.48 -1.82 21.96
CA ILE A 16 -11.18 -2.14 21.37
C ILE A 16 -11.38 -2.56 19.92
N LEU A 17 -12.33 -3.45 19.66
CA LEU A 17 -12.66 -3.93 18.32
C LEU A 17 -13.09 -2.76 17.41
N ILE A 18 -14.04 -1.94 17.87
CA ILE A 18 -14.56 -0.81 17.09
C ILE A 18 -13.45 0.19 16.75
N LYS A 19 -12.64 0.59 17.75
CA LYS A 19 -11.53 1.52 17.53
C LYS A 19 -10.50 0.94 16.56
N GLY A 20 -10.19 -0.35 16.69
CA GLY A 20 -9.32 -1.05 15.77
C GLY A 20 -9.86 -1.11 14.35
N LEU A 21 -11.18 -1.40 14.19
CA LEU A 21 -11.82 -1.42 12.88
C LEU A 21 -11.87 -0.03 12.23
N GLN A 22 -12.11 1.04 13.00
CA GLN A 22 -12.05 2.41 12.51
C GLN A 22 -10.65 2.75 11.97
N ARG A 23 -9.59 2.29 12.64
CA ARG A 23 -8.20 2.46 12.17
C ARG A 23 -7.87 1.63 10.93
N LEU A 24 -8.62 0.54 10.66
CA LEU A 24 -8.44 -0.32 9.49
C LEU A 24 -9.43 -0.01 8.35
N GLU A 25 -10.32 0.97 8.53
CA GLU A 25 -11.37 1.27 7.54
C GLU A 25 -10.80 1.68 6.17
N TYR A 26 -9.58 2.25 6.14
CA TYR A 26 -8.86 2.53 4.88
C TYR A 26 -8.52 1.27 4.06
N ARG A 27 -8.58 0.09 4.69
CA ARG A 27 -8.33 -1.20 4.04
C ARG A 27 -9.59 -1.80 3.41
N GLY A 28 -10.77 -1.50 3.95
CA GLY A 28 -12.06 -1.99 3.43
C GLY A 28 -13.21 -1.36 4.19
N TYR A 29 -14.27 -1.01 3.51
CA TYR A 29 -15.41 -0.26 4.05
C TYR A 29 -16.76 -0.61 3.42
N ASP A 30 -16.85 -1.76 2.72
CA ASP A 30 -18.09 -2.24 2.10
C ASP A 30 -19.07 -2.80 3.13
N SER A 31 -18.52 -3.37 4.19
CA SER A 31 -19.29 -3.82 5.36
C SER A 31 -18.37 -3.97 6.58
N ALA A 32 -18.97 -3.94 7.76
CA ALA A 32 -18.28 -4.15 9.02
C ALA A 32 -19.08 -5.09 9.94
N GLY A 33 -18.37 -5.82 10.82
CA GLY A 33 -19.03 -6.63 11.82
C GLY A 33 -18.11 -7.06 12.95
N VAL A 34 -18.72 -7.40 14.08
CA VAL A 34 -18.06 -7.88 15.29
C VAL A 34 -18.77 -9.10 15.85
N ALA A 35 -18.02 -9.97 16.50
CA ALA A 35 -18.54 -11.06 17.31
C ALA A 35 -17.89 -11.03 18.68
N MET A 36 -18.67 -11.29 19.73
CA MET A 36 -18.21 -11.32 21.11
C MET A 36 -18.89 -12.47 21.87
N ILE A 37 -18.19 -13.05 22.83
CA ILE A 37 -18.80 -13.90 23.83
C ILE A 37 -19.10 -13.02 25.04
N THR A 38 -20.39 -12.88 25.35
CA THR A 38 -20.87 -12.03 26.43
C THR A 38 -20.48 -12.60 27.79
N ALA A 39 -20.59 -11.79 28.85
CA ALA A 39 -20.40 -12.24 30.23
C ALA A 39 -21.38 -13.37 30.64
N LYS A 40 -22.47 -13.55 29.89
CA LYS A 40 -23.43 -14.66 30.09
C LYS A 40 -23.09 -15.92 29.30
N GLY A 41 -21.97 -15.92 28.55
CA GLY A 41 -21.57 -17.03 27.70
C GLY A 41 -22.35 -17.12 26.38
N GLU A 42 -23.03 -16.06 25.96
CA GLU A 42 -23.71 -16.02 24.67
C GLU A 42 -22.81 -15.48 23.58
N LEU A 43 -22.89 -16.07 22.38
CA LEU A 43 -22.14 -15.62 21.20
C LEU A 43 -23.01 -14.64 20.40
N ASN A 44 -22.69 -13.35 20.48
CA ASN A 44 -23.38 -12.29 19.77
C ASN A 44 -22.58 -11.85 18.55
N VAL A 45 -23.25 -11.77 17.39
CA VAL A 45 -22.68 -11.25 16.14
C VAL A 45 -23.50 -10.08 15.64
N TYR A 46 -22.83 -8.95 15.41
CA TYR A 46 -23.41 -7.74 14.84
C TYR A 46 -22.67 -7.40 13.56
N LYS A 47 -23.39 -7.24 12.47
CA LYS A 47 -22.80 -6.94 11.16
C LYS A 47 -23.72 -6.09 10.29
N ARG A 48 -23.12 -5.19 9.51
CA ARG A 48 -23.82 -4.24 8.64
C ARG A 48 -23.04 -3.99 7.35
N LYS A 49 -23.80 -3.81 6.28
CA LYS A 49 -23.31 -3.19 5.06
C LYS A 49 -22.93 -1.73 5.36
N GLY A 50 -21.82 -1.26 4.80
CA GLY A 50 -21.32 0.11 4.94
C GLY A 50 -20.18 0.23 5.95
N LYS A 51 -19.93 1.44 6.42
CA LYS A 51 -18.81 1.79 7.31
C LYS A 51 -18.99 1.29 8.75
N VAL A 52 -17.93 1.38 9.53
CA VAL A 52 -17.95 1.05 10.96
C VAL A 52 -18.96 1.90 11.74
N SER A 53 -19.23 3.14 11.30
CA SER A 53 -20.29 3.99 11.87
C SER A 53 -21.67 3.34 11.79
N GLU A 54 -22.03 2.70 10.66
CA GLU A 54 -23.31 2.00 10.49
C GLU A 54 -23.43 0.80 11.45
N LEU A 55 -22.32 0.11 11.70
CA LEU A 55 -22.27 -0.97 12.68
C LEU A 55 -22.45 -0.45 14.11
N ILE A 56 -21.83 0.68 14.46
CA ILE A 56 -21.95 1.33 15.77
C ILE A 56 -23.42 1.69 16.04
N ASP A 57 -24.07 2.35 15.08
CA ASP A 57 -25.48 2.75 15.20
C ASP A 57 -26.40 1.53 15.36
N PHE A 58 -26.16 0.49 14.57
CA PHE A 58 -26.91 -0.77 14.67
C PHE A 58 -26.75 -1.49 16.01
N ALA A 59 -25.56 -1.43 16.60
CA ALA A 59 -25.24 -2.12 17.86
C ALA A 59 -25.57 -1.28 19.10
N LYS A 60 -26.09 -0.04 18.97
CA LYS A 60 -26.25 0.93 20.05
C LYS A 60 -27.02 0.36 21.27
N GLU A 61 -28.15 -0.28 21.02
CA GLU A 61 -29.05 -0.81 22.06
C GLU A 61 -28.84 -2.32 22.31
N LYS A 62 -27.77 -2.92 21.81
CA LYS A 62 -27.53 -4.36 21.93
C LYS A 62 -26.55 -4.69 23.04
N ASP A 63 -26.55 -5.93 23.50
CA ASP A 63 -25.59 -6.42 24.49
C ASP A 63 -24.19 -6.53 23.84
N LYS A 64 -23.28 -5.68 24.28
CA LYS A 64 -21.89 -5.57 23.81
C LYS A 64 -20.90 -5.98 24.90
N SER A 65 -21.40 -6.57 26.00
CA SER A 65 -20.54 -7.05 27.07
C SER A 65 -19.64 -8.18 26.62
N GLY A 66 -18.51 -8.33 27.31
CA GLY A 66 -17.58 -9.43 27.06
C GLY A 66 -16.15 -8.94 26.85
N ASN A 67 -15.23 -9.82 27.14
CA ASN A 67 -13.79 -9.54 27.17
C ASN A 67 -12.99 -10.40 26.16
N ILE A 68 -13.70 -11.04 25.25
CA ILE A 68 -13.18 -11.73 24.08
C ILE A 68 -14.05 -11.39 22.86
N GLY A 69 -13.41 -11.13 21.73
CA GLY A 69 -14.15 -10.86 20.50
C GLY A 69 -13.26 -10.72 19.29
N ILE A 70 -13.92 -10.75 18.13
CA ILE A 70 -13.31 -10.58 16.81
C ILE A 70 -14.11 -9.58 15.99
N GLY A 71 -13.45 -8.82 15.12
CA GLY A 71 -14.07 -7.81 14.28
C GLY A 71 -13.42 -7.75 12.90
N HIS A 72 -14.20 -7.30 11.93
CA HIS A 72 -13.81 -7.29 10.54
C HIS A 72 -14.38 -6.09 9.78
N THR A 73 -13.56 -5.48 8.91
CA THR A 73 -14.03 -4.61 7.83
C THR A 73 -13.78 -5.29 6.50
N ARG A 74 -14.80 -5.33 5.63
CA ARG A 74 -14.76 -6.09 4.38
C ARG A 74 -14.54 -5.20 3.17
N TRP A 75 -13.71 -5.68 2.26
CA TRP A 75 -13.66 -5.34 0.85
C TRP A 75 -14.14 -6.57 0.08
N ALA A 76 -15.29 -6.46 -0.58
CA ALA A 76 -15.96 -7.61 -1.18
C ALA A 76 -15.18 -8.18 -2.37
N THR A 77 -14.82 -9.46 -2.28
CA THR A 77 -14.23 -10.26 -3.38
C THR A 77 -15.22 -11.31 -3.87
N HIS A 78 -15.96 -11.97 -2.96
CA HIS A 78 -16.97 -12.99 -3.24
C HIS A 78 -18.30 -12.63 -2.61
N GLY A 79 -19.35 -12.53 -3.41
CA GLY A 79 -20.71 -12.16 -2.99
C GLY A 79 -20.89 -10.66 -2.79
N GLU A 80 -22.07 -10.16 -3.10
CA GLU A 80 -22.44 -8.73 -2.99
C GLU A 80 -22.25 -8.19 -1.55
N PRO A 81 -21.90 -6.91 -1.40
CA PRO A 81 -21.88 -6.25 -0.11
C PRO A 81 -23.31 -6.17 0.49
N ASN A 82 -23.58 -7.03 1.45
CA ASN A 82 -24.85 -7.06 2.22
C ASN A 82 -24.59 -7.63 3.63
N ASP A 83 -25.57 -7.55 4.51
CA ASP A 83 -25.43 -8.00 5.89
C ASP A 83 -25.15 -9.52 6.01
N VAL A 84 -25.66 -10.34 5.08
CA VAL A 84 -25.48 -11.80 5.10
C VAL A 84 -24.04 -12.18 4.74
N ASN A 85 -23.50 -11.56 3.71
CA ASN A 85 -22.14 -11.80 3.20
C ASN A 85 -21.06 -11.07 4.02
N SER A 86 -21.45 -10.23 4.99
CA SER A 86 -20.51 -9.55 5.90
C SER A 86 -19.92 -10.54 6.91
N HIS A 87 -18.67 -10.33 7.33
CA HIS A 87 -18.04 -11.06 8.42
C HIS A 87 -18.45 -10.47 9.78
N PRO A 88 -18.41 -11.24 10.86
CA PRO A 88 -18.03 -12.66 11.00
C PRO A 88 -19.08 -13.65 10.49
N HIS A 89 -18.64 -14.88 10.14
CA HIS A 89 -19.52 -15.97 9.74
C HIS A 89 -19.61 -17.04 10.82
N TYR A 90 -20.82 -17.60 11.00
CA TYR A 90 -21.08 -18.72 11.89
C TYR A 90 -20.82 -20.07 11.22
N SER A 91 -20.49 -21.08 12.04
CA SER A 91 -20.60 -22.49 11.68
C SER A 91 -22.06 -22.98 11.67
N GLN A 92 -22.29 -24.23 11.27
CA GLN A 92 -23.62 -24.86 11.20
C GLN A 92 -24.36 -24.82 12.55
N SER A 93 -23.69 -25.17 13.65
CA SER A 93 -24.28 -25.17 15.00
C SER A 93 -24.34 -23.76 15.62
N LYS A 94 -23.69 -22.76 15.01
CA LYS A 94 -23.48 -21.41 15.55
C LYS A 94 -22.62 -21.36 16.82
N ASN A 95 -21.84 -22.39 17.10
CA ASN A 95 -20.89 -22.37 18.22
C ASN A 95 -19.54 -21.77 17.83
N LEU A 96 -19.12 -21.93 16.56
CA LEU A 96 -17.93 -21.28 16.03
C LEU A 96 -18.29 -20.03 15.26
N VAL A 97 -17.40 -19.04 15.33
CA VAL A 97 -17.47 -17.84 14.52
C VAL A 97 -16.07 -17.49 14.00
N MET A 98 -16.00 -17.03 12.75
CA MET A 98 -14.73 -16.76 12.08
C MET A 98 -14.78 -15.48 11.24
N ILE A 99 -13.63 -14.80 11.19
CA ILE A 99 -13.34 -13.73 10.24
C ILE A 99 -12.18 -14.17 9.35
N HIS A 100 -12.14 -13.65 8.11
CA HIS A 100 -11.19 -14.10 7.10
C HIS A 100 -10.81 -12.97 6.14
N ASN A 101 -9.52 -12.86 5.88
CA ASN A 101 -8.93 -12.12 4.76
C ASN A 101 -8.27 -13.11 3.82
N GLY A 102 -8.61 -13.09 2.56
CA GLY A 102 -8.04 -14.00 1.56
C GLY A 102 -9.09 -14.58 0.63
N ILE A 103 -8.71 -15.63 -0.09
CA ILE A 103 -9.57 -16.40 -0.99
C ILE A 103 -9.23 -17.88 -0.85
N ILE A 104 -10.26 -18.69 -0.59
CA ILE A 104 -10.16 -20.16 -0.58
C ILE A 104 -10.54 -20.65 -1.97
N GLU A 105 -9.54 -20.95 -2.80
CA GLU A 105 -9.73 -21.29 -4.21
C GLU A 105 -10.56 -22.58 -4.41
N ASN A 106 -10.35 -23.57 -3.54
CA ASN A 106 -11.06 -24.84 -3.61
C ASN A 106 -12.37 -24.87 -2.79
N TYR A 107 -12.91 -23.72 -2.39
CA TYR A 107 -14.11 -23.66 -1.54
C TYR A 107 -15.32 -24.37 -2.14
N ALA A 108 -15.47 -24.36 -3.47
CA ALA A 108 -16.61 -24.97 -4.14
C ALA A 108 -16.65 -26.49 -3.93
N SER A 109 -15.51 -27.19 -4.05
CA SER A 109 -15.42 -28.62 -3.81
C SER A 109 -15.63 -29.00 -2.34
N ILE A 110 -15.10 -28.19 -1.41
CA ILE A 110 -15.32 -28.35 0.03
C ILE A 110 -16.81 -28.17 0.36
N LYS A 111 -17.45 -27.13 -0.18
CA LYS A 111 -18.88 -26.84 -0.01
C LYS A 111 -19.77 -28.01 -0.44
N GLU A 112 -19.49 -28.59 -1.60
CA GLU A 112 -20.24 -29.75 -2.09
C GLU A 112 -20.05 -30.99 -1.19
N GLY A 113 -18.86 -31.21 -0.65
CA GLY A 113 -18.58 -32.25 0.32
C GLY A 113 -19.38 -32.08 1.63
N LEU A 114 -19.41 -30.84 2.15
CA LEU A 114 -20.15 -30.49 3.37
C LEU A 114 -21.67 -30.58 3.16
N LYS A 115 -22.22 -30.15 2.03
CA LYS A 115 -23.64 -30.32 1.70
C LYS A 115 -24.08 -31.78 1.74
N LYS A 116 -23.26 -32.71 1.23
CA LYS A 116 -23.54 -34.17 1.30
C LYS A 116 -23.59 -34.68 2.73
N ARG A 117 -22.98 -33.97 3.68
CA ARG A 117 -23.00 -34.24 5.13
C ARG A 117 -24.09 -33.47 5.89
N GLY A 118 -24.96 -32.76 5.16
CA GLY A 118 -26.11 -32.06 5.72
C GLY A 118 -25.88 -30.59 6.10
N HIS A 119 -24.75 -30.01 5.73
CA HIS A 119 -24.51 -28.58 5.97
C HIS A 119 -25.33 -27.69 5.04
N THR A 120 -25.86 -26.61 5.60
CA THR A 120 -26.60 -25.56 4.87
C THR A 120 -25.84 -24.25 4.94
N PHE A 121 -25.80 -23.50 3.85
CA PHE A 121 -25.03 -22.28 3.72
C PHE A 121 -25.96 -21.09 3.48
N LEU A 122 -25.77 -20.01 4.23
CA LEU A 122 -26.58 -18.80 4.18
C LEU A 122 -25.94 -17.74 3.28
N SER A 123 -24.59 -17.69 3.25
CA SER A 123 -23.86 -16.70 2.49
C SER A 123 -23.29 -17.26 1.17
N GLN A 124 -22.78 -16.35 0.37
CA GLN A 124 -22.07 -16.67 -0.87
C GLN A 124 -20.55 -16.70 -0.67
N THR A 125 -20.07 -16.58 0.59
CA THR A 125 -18.64 -16.43 0.88
C THR A 125 -17.96 -17.79 1.05
N ASP A 126 -16.70 -17.86 0.67
CA ASP A 126 -15.78 -18.96 0.94
C ASP A 126 -15.49 -19.13 2.44
N THR A 127 -15.58 -18.04 3.19
CA THR A 127 -15.35 -18.01 4.64
C THR A 127 -16.36 -18.88 5.40
N GLU A 128 -17.65 -18.85 5.04
CA GLU A 128 -18.67 -19.70 5.66
C GLU A 128 -18.35 -21.17 5.42
N VAL A 129 -17.81 -21.52 4.24
CA VAL A 129 -17.40 -22.89 3.94
C VAL A 129 -16.27 -23.34 4.85
N LEU A 130 -15.28 -22.48 5.09
CA LEU A 130 -14.12 -22.82 5.93
C LEU A 130 -14.52 -23.00 7.42
N VAL A 131 -15.37 -22.13 7.98
CA VAL A 131 -15.80 -22.31 9.38
C VAL A 131 -16.67 -23.54 9.57
N HIS A 132 -17.48 -23.94 8.57
CA HIS A 132 -18.20 -25.20 8.58
C HIS A 132 -17.26 -26.41 8.49
N LEU A 133 -16.20 -26.35 7.70
CA LEU A 133 -15.18 -27.41 7.63
C LEU A 133 -14.46 -27.60 8.98
N ILE A 134 -14.09 -26.51 9.64
CA ILE A 134 -13.45 -26.53 10.96
C ILE A 134 -14.36 -27.20 11.99
N GLU A 135 -15.64 -26.85 12.00
CA GLU A 135 -16.62 -27.44 12.91
C GLU A 135 -16.83 -28.94 12.65
N GLU A 136 -16.97 -29.33 11.37
CA GLU A 136 -17.15 -30.73 10.99
C GLU A 136 -15.98 -31.59 11.48
N ILE A 137 -14.73 -31.12 11.30
CA ILE A 137 -13.54 -31.81 11.77
C ILE A 137 -13.49 -31.84 13.31
N GLN A 138 -13.80 -30.71 13.98
CA GLN A 138 -13.80 -30.62 15.44
C GLN A 138 -14.76 -31.64 16.05
N GLN A 139 -15.98 -31.75 15.52
CA GLN A 139 -17.03 -32.63 16.06
C GLN A 139 -16.76 -34.10 15.77
N HIS A 140 -16.34 -34.45 14.53
CA HIS A 140 -16.13 -35.83 14.12
C HIS A 140 -14.95 -36.49 14.84
N GLU A 141 -13.90 -35.72 15.13
CA GLU A 141 -12.66 -36.27 15.70
C GLU A 141 -12.49 -35.90 17.19
N GLY A 142 -13.44 -35.14 17.79
CA GLY A 142 -13.37 -34.70 19.19
C GLY A 142 -12.14 -33.84 19.47
N MET A 143 -11.65 -33.11 18.47
CA MET A 143 -10.41 -32.34 18.54
C MET A 143 -10.60 -31.00 19.28
N LYS A 144 -9.53 -30.52 19.92
CA LYS A 144 -9.43 -29.13 20.35
C LYS A 144 -9.43 -28.20 19.14
N LEU A 145 -10.00 -27.00 19.27
CA LEU A 145 -10.17 -26.03 18.19
C LEU A 145 -8.87 -25.80 17.38
N GLY A 146 -7.72 -25.61 18.05
CA GLY A 146 -6.46 -25.38 17.36
C GLY A 146 -6.03 -26.51 16.42
N HIS A 147 -6.24 -27.77 16.82
CA HIS A 147 -5.95 -28.94 15.97
C HIS A 147 -6.95 -29.07 14.82
N ALA A 148 -8.24 -28.79 15.08
CA ALA A 148 -9.28 -28.78 14.04
C ALA A 148 -8.99 -27.71 12.97
N VAL A 149 -8.52 -26.53 13.37
CA VAL A 149 -8.06 -25.48 12.45
C VAL A 149 -6.87 -25.96 11.62
N ILE A 150 -5.83 -26.55 12.22
CA ILE A 150 -4.68 -27.09 11.49
C ILE A 150 -5.13 -28.16 10.48
N ALA A 151 -6.00 -29.09 10.88
CA ALA A 151 -6.51 -30.14 10.01
C ALA A 151 -7.35 -29.60 8.84
N ALA A 152 -8.18 -28.57 9.09
CA ALA A 152 -8.94 -27.90 8.05
C ALA A 152 -8.04 -27.15 7.05
N LEU A 153 -7.05 -26.41 7.55
CA LEU A 153 -6.14 -25.62 6.71
C LEU A 153 -5.23 -26.49 5.83
N ASN A 154 -4.95 -27.73 6.23
CA ASN A 154 -4.26 -28.69 5.38
C ASN A 154 -5.09 -29.17 4.17
N GLN A 155 -6.41 -28.90 4.14
CA GLN A 155 -7.31 -29.22 3.02
C GLN A 155 -7.59 -27.99 2.13
N VAL A 156 -7.10 -26.81 2.52
CA VAL A 156 -7.38 -25.53 1.85
C VAL A 156 -6.29 -25.19 0.85
N ILE A 157 -6.71 -24.76 -0.33
CA ILE A 157 -5.85 -24.16 -1.36
C ILE A 157 -6.22 -22.68 -1.44
N GLY A 158 -5.20 -21.81 -1.42
CA GLY A 158 -5.38 -20.35 -1.51
C GLY A 158 -4.71 -19.58 -0.38
N ALA A 159 -5.00 -18.28 -0.31
CA ALA A 159 -4.49 -17.36 0.70
C ALA A 159 -5.52 -17.14 1.80
N TYR A 160 -5.07 -17.07 3.05
CA TYR A 160 -5.92 -16.82 4.20
C TYR A 160 -5.20 -16.07 5.33
N ALA A 161 -5.93 -15.23 6.03
CA ALA A 161 -5.66 -14.81 7.40
C ALA A 161 -6.98 -14.92 8.15
N ILE A 162 -7.07 -15.81 9.13
CA ILE A 162 -8.30 -16.12 9.86
C ILE A 162 -8.14 -15.90 11.35
N VAL A 163 -9.24 -15.52 12.01
CA VAL A 163 -9.37 -15.60 13.46
C VAL A 163 -10.67 -16.34 13.78
N VAL A 164 -10.55 -17.36 14.61
CA VAL A 164 -11.66 -18.26 14.99
C VAL A 164 -11.89 -18.18 16.49
N MET A 165 -13.16 -18.15 16.89
CA MET A 165 -13.61 -18.13 18.28
C MET A 165 -14.68 -19.21 18.48
N ASP A 166 -14.61 -19.95 19.59
CA ASP A 166 -15.54 -21.00 19.97
C ASP A 166 -16.31 -20.59 21.23
N LYS A 167 -17.65 -20.58 21.16
CA LYS A 167 -18.52 -20.33 22.30
C LYS A 167 -18.24 -21.28 23.48
N ASN A 168 -17.83 -22.52 23.19
CA ASN A 168 -17.59 -23.56 24.20
C ASN A 168 -16.17 -23.47 24.82
N ASP A 169 -15.26 -22.67 24.25
CA ASP A 169 -13.92 -22.36 24.82
C ASP A 169 -13.70 -20.83 24.81
N PRO A 170 -14.37 -20.07 25.71
CA PRO A 170 -14.40 -18.61 25.69
C PRO A 170 -13.06 -17.96 26.09
N ASP A 171 -12.08 -18.76 26.46
CA ASP A 171 -10.75 -18.27 26.84
C ASP A 171 -9.69 -18.46 25.73
N THR A 172 -10.12 -18.81 24.50
CA THR A 172 -9.18 -19.09 23.40
C THR A 172 -9.59 -18.40 22.11
N LEU A 173 -8.62 -17.76 21.44
CA LEU A 173 -8.67 -17.36 20.03
C LEU A 173 -7.63 -18.15 19.24
N ILE A 174 -8.01 -18.60 18.05
CA ILE A 174 -7.08 -19.21 17.10
C ILE A 174 -6.89 -18.26 15.92
N ALA A 175 -5.64 -17.91 15.62
CA ALA A 175 -5.29 -17.12 14.45
C ALA A 175 -4.35 -17.91 13.54
N ALA A 176 -4.56 -17.83 12.23
CA ALA A 176 -3.69 -18.48 11.26
C ALA A 176 -3.56 -17.65 9.99
N LYS A 177 -2.42 -17.76 9.30
CA LYS A 177 -2.22 -17.04 8.05
C LYS A 177 -1.43 -17.84 7.01
N LYS A 178 -1.73 -17.50 5.74
CA LYS A 178 -0.95 -17.82 4.54
C LYS A 178 -1.25 -16.75 3.47
N GLY A 179 -0.23 -16.02 3.03
CA GLY A 179 -0.35 -14.97 2.01
C GLY A 179 -0.88 -13.62 2.53
N SER A 180 -1.92 -13.59 3.37
CA SER A 180 -2.45 -12.34 3.96
C SER A 180 -1.78 -11.99 5.30
N PRO A 181 -1.53 -10.71 5.64
CA PRO A 181 -0.80 -10.32 6.85
C PRO A 181 -1.59 -10.56 8.14
N MET A 182 -0.87 -10.92 9.23
CA MET A 182 -1.39 -11.06 10.58
C MET A 182 -0.32 -10.75 11.61
N VAL A 183 -0.66 -9.93 12.59
CA VAL A 183 0.20 -9.56 13.71
C VAL A 183 -0.53 -9.77 15.04
N ILE A 184 0.19 -10.23 16.05
CA ILE A 184 -0.30 -10.47 17.40
C ILE A 184 0.42 -9.54 18.36
N GLY A 185 -0.30 -8.66 19.03
CA GLY A 185 0.20 -7.82 20.11
C GLY A 185 0.14 -8.55 21.45
N ILE A 186 1.21 -8.47 22.21
CA ILE A 186 1.34 -9.07 23.54
C ILE A 186 1.32 -7.95 24.57
N GLY A 187 0.19 -7.82 25.29
CA GLY A 187 0.07 -6.93 26.43
C GLY A 187 0.48 -7.60 27.76
N SER A 188 0.18 -6.97 28.89
CA SER A 188 0.48 -7.53 30.21
C SER A 188 -0.37 -8.75 30.57
N ASP A 189 -1.68 -8.67 30.30
CA ASP A 189 -2.68 -9.71 30.61
C ASP A 189 -3.67 -9.90 29.45
N ASP A 190 -3.33 -9.42 28.27
CA ASP A 190 -4.21 -9.43 27.11
C ASP A 190 -3.42 -9.60 25.79
N PHE A 191 -4.15 -10.04 24.78
CA PHE A 191 -3.64 -10.19 23.43
C PHE A 191 -4.53 -9.45 22.43
N PHE A 192 -3.87 -8.90 21.42
CA PHE A 192 -4.49 -8.22 20.30
C PHE A 192 -4.08 -8.93 19.01
N ILE A 193 -5.03 -9.19 18.14
CA ILE A 193 -4.78 -9.79 16.83
C ILE A 193 -5.22 -8.77 15.79
N ALA A 194 -4.39 -8.49 14.78
CA ALA A 194 -4.78 -7.58 13.73
C ALA A 194 -4.09 -7.92 12.39
N SER A 195 -4.70 -7.46 11.30
CA SER A 195 -4.08 -7.53 9.97
C SER A 195 -3.04 -6.44 9.73
N ASP A 196 -2.86 -5.50 10.68
CA ASP A 196 -1.93 -4.38 10.64
C ASP A 196 -1.59 -3.98 12.08
N ALA A 197 -0.43 -3.35 12.32
CA ALA A 197 -0.03 -2.94 13.65
C ALA A 197 -0.80 -1.70 14.19
N SER A 198 -1.46 -0.92 13.33
CA SER A 198 -2.13 0.33 13.72
C SER A 198 -3.24 0.19 14.77
N PRO A 199 -4.04 -0.90 14.83
CA PRO A 199 -4.97 -1.14 15.93
C PRO A 199 -4.29 -1.47 17.27
N ILE A 200 -3.07 -2.00 17.23
CA ILE A 200 -2.37 -2.58 18.39
C ILE A 200 -1.53 -1.54 19.14
N ILE A 201 -0.93 -0.58 18.42
CA ILE A 201 0.10 0.34 18.93
C ILE A 201 -0.30 1.12 20.20
N GLU A 202 -1.58 1.40 20.38
CA GLU A 202 -2.10 2.09 21.56
C GLU A 202 -2.03 1.23 22.84
N TYR A 203 -2.02 -0.08 22.67
CA TYR A 203 -2.13 -1.04 23.78
C TYR A 203 -0.82 -1.69 24.11
N THR A 204 0.00 -2.01 23.12
CA THR A 204 1.32 -2.61 23.29
C THR A 204 2.23 -2.33 22.11
N LYS A 205 3.54 -2.22 22.37
CA LYS A 205 4.59 -2.19 21.34
C LYS A 205 5.19 -3.57 21.05
N ASN A 206 4.93 -4.58 21.90
CA ASN A 206 5.45 -5.92 21.71
C ASN A 206 4.55 -6.72 20.77
N VAL A 207 5.09 -7.14 19.65
CA VAL A 207 4.31 -7.86 18.63
C VAL A 207 5.05 -9.08 18.08
N VAL A 208 4.26 -10.03 17.57
CA VAL A 208 4.72 -11.17 16.79
C VAL A 208 4.02 -11.13 15.44
N TYR A 209 4.79 -11.04 14.36
CA TYR A 209 4.27 -11.22 13.00
C TYR A 209 4.23 -12.71 12.68
N LEU A 210 3.04 -13.23 12.35
CA LEU A 210 2.93 -14.62 11.91
C LEU A 210 3.55 -14.78 10.51
N GLU A 211 4.22 -15.90 10.31
CA GLU A 211 4.68 -16.35 8.99
C GLU A 211 3.62 -17.24 8.33
N ASP A 212 3.81 -17.52 7.05
CA ASP A 212 2.91 -18.38 6.31
C ASP A 212 2.84 -19.78 6.92
N GLU A 213 1.62 -20.33 6.91
CA GLU A 213 1.32 -21.66 7.46
C GLU A 213 1.54 -21.79 8.99
N GLN A 214 1.60 -20.66 9.70
CA GLN A 214 1.61 -20.63 11.16
C GLN A 214 0.19 -20.46 11.72
N VAL A 215 -0.04 -21.16 12.83
CA VAL A 215 -1.27 -21.13 13.62
C VAL A 215 -0.92 -20.72 15.04
N ALA A 216 -1.44 -19.58 15.48
CA ALA A 216 -1.29 -19.08 16.83
C ALA A 216 -2.49 -19.50 17.69
N ILE A 217 -2.20 -20.05 18.85
CA ILE A 217 -3.16 -20.38 19.90
C ILE A 217 -2.99 -19.36 21.00
N VAL A 218 -3.93 -18.42 21.06
CA VAL A 218 -3.93 -17.31 22.00
C VAL A 218 -4.92 -17.64 23.12
N ARG A 219 -4.43 -17.88 24.32
CA ARG A 219 -5.26 -18.25 25.46
C ARG A 219 -5.05 -17.29 26.63
N ARG A 220 -6.16 -16.88 27.24
CA ARG A 220 -6.15 -16.00 28.39
C ARG A 220 -5.26 -16.54 29.51
N GLY A 221 -4.37 -15.70 30.06
CA GLY A 221 -3.47 -16.05 31.17
C GLY A 221 -2.40 -17.10 30.84
N GLN A 222 -2.14 -17.36 29.55
CA GLN A 222 -1.09 -18.26 29.08
C GLN A 222 -0.20 -17.55 28.05
N ASP A 223 1.03 -18.06 27.90
CA ASP A 223 1.94 -17.58 26.86
C ASP A 223 1.42 -17.90 25.46
N LEU A 224 1.77 -17.04 24.51
CA LEU A 224 1.45 -17.24 23.09
C LEU A 224 2.11 -18.52 22.57
N LYS A 225 1.30 -19.43 22.01
CA LYS A 225 1.79 -20.65 21.37
C LYS A 225 1.61 -20.57 19.86
N ILE A 226 2.64 -20.88 19.10
CA ILE A 226 2.61 -20.93 17.64
C ILE A 226 2.94 -22.34 17.18
N ARG A 227 2.19 -22.85 16.20
CA ARG A 227 2.42 -24.12 15.53
C ARG A 227 2.39 -23.94 14.02
N ASN A 228 3.06 -24.82 13.29
CA ASN A 228 2.89 -24.88 11.84
C ASN A 228 1.79 -25.90 11.46
N LEU A 229 1.45 -26.01 10.17
CA LEU A 229 0.46 -26.96 9.67
C LEU A 229 0.86 -28.44 9.87
N LYS A 230 2.11 -28.74 10.22
CA LYS A 230 2.59 -30.08 10.61
C LYS A 230 2.51 -30.29 12.12
N ASP A 231 1.81 -29.43 12.83
CA ASP A 231 1.59 -29.42 14.28
C ASP A 231 2.89 -29.37 15.13
N LYS A 232 3.97 -28.82 14.56
CA LYS A 232 5.22 -28.55 15.28
C LYS A 232 5.16 -27.18 15.94
N GLU A 233 5.57 -27.14 17.22
CA GLU A 233 5.68 -25.91 17.98
C GLU A 233 6.83 -25.03 17.45
N ILE A 234 6.58 -23.72 17.38
CA ILE A 234 7.52 -22.69 16.91
C ILE A 234 7.66 -21.67 18.05
N THR A 235 8.90 -21.31 18.38
CA THR A 235 9.15 -20.25 19.34
C THR A 235 8.76 -18.89 18.76
N PRO A 236 7.88 -18.11 19.42
CA PRO A 236 7.49 -16.80 18.94
C PRO A 236 8.69 -15.84 18.91
N PHE A 237 8.87 -15.09 17.82
CA PHE A 237 9.84 -14.01 17.74
C PHE A 237 9.16 -12.67 18.04
N VAL A 238 9.37 -12.15 19.25
CA VAL A 238 8.78 -10.87 19.68
C VAL A 238 9.61 -9.72 19.15
N GLN A 239 8.95 -8.76 18.52
CA GLN A 239 9.54 -7.52 18.00
C GLN A 239 8.91 -6.32 18.70
N GLU A 240 9.68 -5.24 18.85
CA GLU A 240 9.16 -3.97 19.35
C GLU A 240 8.77 -3.06 18.20
N LEU A 241 7.53 -2.55 18.22
CA LEU A 241 7.04 -1.58 17.24
C LEU A 241 7.73 -0.23 17.44
N THR A 242 8.30 0.29 16.36
CA THR A 242 8.87 1.65 16.30
C THR A 242 7.84 2.71 15.86
N LEU A 243 6.61 2.29 15.58
CA LEU A 243 5.51 3.16 15.18
C LEU A 243 5.07 4.03 16.37
N GLU A 244 4.80 5.33 16.13
CA GLU A 244 4.25 6.24 17.13
C GLU A 244 2.77 6.53 16.83
N LEU A 245 1.96 6.69 17.91
CA LEU A 245 0.51 6.88 17.79
C LEU A 245 0.15 8.15 16.99
N GLU A 246 0.87 9.23 17.22
CA GLU A 246 0.66 10.52 16.55
C GLU A 246 0.82 10.42 15.03
N SER A 247 1.62 9.47 14.57
CA SER A 247 1.86 9.27 13.14
C SER A 247 0.63 8.73 12.39
N ILE A 248 -0.27 8.06 13.09
CA ILE A 248 -1.52 7.50 12.54
C ILE A 248 -2.75 8.37 12.78
N GLU A 249 -2.57 9.60 13.30
CA GLU A 249 -3.62 10.59 13.49
C GLU A 249 -3.52 11.72 12.46
N LYS A 250 -4.61 12.46 12.23
CA LYS A 250 -4.62 13.56 11.22
C LYS A 250 -3.79 14.77 11.62
N GLY A 251 -3.46 14.95 12.90
CA GLY A 251 -2.56 16.00 13.36
C GLY A 251 -3.05 17.44 13.03
N GLY A 252 -4.37 17.68 13.04
CA GLY A 252 -4.97 18.99 12.73
C GLY A 252 -5.29 19.24 11.26
N TYR A 253 -4.98 18.31 10.36
CA TYR A 253 -5.40 18.36 8.96
C TYR A 253 -6.81 17.83 8.77
N ASP A 254 -7.55 18.35 7.78
CA ASP A 254 -8.89 17.86 7.46
C ASP A 254 -8.88 16.41 6.98
N HIS A 255 -7.84 16.01 6.22
CA HIS A 255 -7.69 14.71 5.59
C HIS A 255 -6.28 14.16 5.76
N PHE A 256 -6.15 12.83 5.80
CA PHE A 256 -4.84 12.15 5.81
C PHE A 256 -4.03 12.47 4.56
N MET A 257 -4.65 12.47 3.38
CA MET A 257 -3.96 12.81 2.14
C MET A 257 -3.29 14.19 2.21
N LEU A 258 -3.97 15.21 2.76
CA LEU A 258 -3.37 16.54 2.90
C LEU A 258 -2.19 16.50 3.88
N LYS A 259 -2.34 15.86 5.05
CA LYS A 259 -1.24 15.64 6.00
C LYS A 259 -0.04 15.01 5.31
N GLU A 260 -0.26 13.93 4.56
CA GLU A 260 0.78 13.15 3.88
C GLU A 260 1.47 13.95 2.77
N ILE A 261 0.76 14.85 2.08
CA ILE A 261 1.37 15.80 1.13
C ILE A 261 2.31 16.76 1.88
N TYR A 262 1.90 17.28 3.03
CA TYR A 262 2.71 18.21 3.84
C TYR A 262 3.84 17.51 4.61
N GLU A 263 3.78 16.22 4.80
CA GLU A 263 4.86 15.42 5.43
C GLU A 263 6.02 15.11 4.46
N GLN A 264 5.91 15.41 3.18
CA GLN A 264 6.92 15.01 2.19
C GLN A 264 8.32 15.59 2.43
N PRO A 265 8.50 16.83 2.89
CA PRO A 265 9.84 17.31 3.27
C PRO A 265 10.49 16.40 4.30
N ARG A 266 9.74 16.04 5.34
CA ARG A 266 10.21 15.17 6.40
C ARG A 266 10.45 13.73 5.92
N SER A 267 9.51 13.15 5.16
CA SER A 267 9.64 11.77 4.68
C SER A 267 10.81 11.59 3.72
N VAL A 268 11.09 12.58 2.87
CA VAL A 268 12.28 12.60 2.00
C VAL A 268 13.56 12.68 2.83
N MET A 269 13.60 13.57 3.84
CA MET A 269 14.73 13.67 4.76
C MET A 269 14.96 12.36 5.53
N ASP A 270 13.88 11.74 6.05
CA ASP A 270 13.96 10.48 6.78
C ASP A 270 14.43 9.32 5.89
N SER A 271 14.06 9.32 4.60
CA SER A 271 14.55 8.37 3.60
C SER A 271 16.07 8.49 3.34
N MET A 272 16.63 9.68 3.50
CA MET A 272 18.07 9.95 3.34
C MET A 272 18.86 9.76 4.64
N ARG A 273 18.20 9.82 5.79
CA ARG A 273 18.86 9.84 7.12
C ARG A 273 19.79 8.64 7.32
N GLY A 274 21.05 8.92 7.65
CA GLY A 274 22.10 7.91 7.86
C GLY A 274 22.61 7.24 6.58
N ARG A 275 22.07 7.60 5.41
CA ARG A 275 22.44 7.03 4.11
C ARG A 275 23.20 7.99 3.21
N LEU A 276 22.90 9.27 3.31
CA LEU A 276 23.55 10.34 2.52
C LEU A 276 24.27 11.30 3.46
N ASN A 277 25.47 11.70 3.05
CA ASN A 277 26.24 12.77 3.69
C ASN A 277 27.03 13.50 2.61
N SER A 278 26.60 14.71 2.24
CA SER A 278 27.20 15.51 1.16
C SER A 278 28.57 16.05 1.58
N GLU A 279 28.74 16.46 2.83
CA GLU A 279 30.04 16.97 3.35
C GLU A 279 31.13 15.92 3.24
N LYS A 280 30.85 14.68 3.70
CA LYS A 280 31.78 13.56 3.59
C LYS A 280 31.79 12.93 2.20
N GLY A 281 30.88 13.30 1.32
CA GLY A 281 30.80 12.85 -0.05
C GLY A 281 30.51 11.37 -0.21
N PHE A 282 29.51 10.84 0.51
CA PHE A 282 29.10 9.44 0.33
C PHE A 282 27.59 9.22 0.38
N VAL A 283 27.15 8.21 -0.34
CA VAL A 283 25.86 7.53 -0.16
C VAL A 283 26.12 6.07 0.18
N ARG A 284 25.42 5.56 1.18
CA ARG A 284 25.46 4.13 1.55
C ARG A 284 24.06 3.62 1.85
N VAL A 285 23.59 2.67 1.06
CA VAL A 285 22.33 1.98 1.27
C VAL A 285 22.62 0.58 1.80
N GLY A 286 22.43 0.37 3.11
CA GLY A 286 22.89 -0.81 3.82
C GLY A 286 22.49 -2.14 3.19
N GLY A 287 21.20 -2.28 2.81
CA GLY A 287 20.70 -3.51 2.21
C GLY A 287 21.17 -3.79 0.77
N ILE A 288 21.99 -2.89 0.17
CA ILE A 288 22.63 -3.11 -1.13
C ILE A 288 24.11 -3.48 -0.98
N VAL A 289 24.75 -3.07 0.12
CA VAL A 289 26.19 -3.30 0.35
C VAL A 289 26.55 -4.78 0.18
N ASP A 290 25.72 -5.68 0.70
CA ASP A 290 25.96 -7.12 0.59
C ASP A 290 25.80 -7.66 -0.86
N HIS A 291 25.27 -6.83 -1.75
CA HIS A 291 25.02 -7.16 -3.15
C HIS A 291 25.87 -6.36 -4.15
N GLU A 292 26.81 -5.52 -3.71
CA GLU A 292 27.67 -4.69 -4.57
C GLU A 292 28.31 -5.50 -5.71
N LYS A 293 28.88 -6.68 -5.39
CA LYS A 293 29.48 -7.58 -6.40
C LYS A 293 28.47 -8.07 -7.45
N LYS A 294 27.19 -8.13 -7.11
CA LYS A 294 26.13 -8.47 -8.06
C LYS A 294 25.87 -7.30 -8.99
N PHE A 295 25.80 -6.07 -8.47
CA PHE A 295 25.63 -4.86 -9.27
C PHE A 295 26.82 -4.60 -10.20
N GLU A 296 28.07 -4.90 -9.80
CA GLU A 296 29.25 -4.81 -10.67
C GLU A 296 29.09 -5.67 -11.93
N LYS A 297 28.53 -6.88 -11.79
CA LYS A 297 28.37 -7.88 -12.85
C LYS A 297 27.05 -7.80 -13.58
N ALA A 298 26.06 -7.14 -13.00
CA ALA A 298 24.72 -7.06 -13.54
C ALA A 298 24.73 -6.47 -14.96
N LYS A 299 23.94 -7.11 -15.82
CA LYS A 299 23.73 -6.65 -17.20
C LYS A 299 22.42 -5.88 -17.35
N ARG A 300 21.47 -6.10 -16.43
CA ARG A 300 20.14 -5.51 -16.46
C ARG A 300 19.54 -5.44 -15.06
N ILE A 301 18.71 -4.43 -14.83
CA ILE A 301 17.81 -4.34 -13.70
C ILE A 301 16.38 -4.47 -14.22
N ILE A 302 15.51 -5.16 -13.48
CA ILE A 302 14.08 -5.24 -13.74
C ILE A 302 13.35 -4.70 -12.50
N PHE A 303 12.61 -3.61 -12.65
CA PHE A 303 11.68 -3.14 -11.63
C PHE A 303 10.34 -3.85 -11.79
N VAL A 304 9.77 -4.36 -10.69
CA VAL A 304 8.42 -4.94 -10.67
C VAL A 304 7.58 -4.23 -9.62
N ALA A 305 6.45 -3.65 -10.02
CA ALA A 305 5.61 -2.84 -9.15
C ALA A 305 4.17 -2.68 -9.69
N CYS A 306 3.30 -2.06 -8.90
CA CYS A 306 1.93 -1.72 -9.26
C CYS A 306 1.66 -0.23 -8.98
N GLY A 307 0.81 0.42 -9.81
CA GLY A 307 0.31 1.78 -9.58
C GLY A 307 1.41 2.84 -9.38
N THR A 308 1.29 3.65 -8.34
CA THR A 308 2.27 4.69 -7.98
C THR A 308 3.69 4.16 -7.84
N SER A 309 3.87 2.95 -7.32
CA SER A 309 5.20 2.33 -7.22
C SER A 309 5.78 1.97 -8.59
N TRP A 310 4.95 1.64 -9.57
CA TRP A 310 5.39 1.44 -10.95
C TRP A 310 5.85 2.76 -11.58
N HIS A 311 5.14 3.88 -11.32
CA HIS A 311 5.58 5.22 -11.75
C HIS A 311 6.93 5.60 -11.10
N ALA A 312 7.14 5.27 -9.83
CA ALA A 312 8.45 5.45 -9.18
C ALA A 312 9.54 4.59 -9.84
N GLY A 313 9.20 3.37 -10.26
CA GLY A 313 10.09 2.49 -11.05
C GLY A 313 10.50 3.12 -12.36
N LEU A 314 9.58 3.77 -13.09
CA LEU A 314 9.89 4.50 -14.33
C LEU A 314 10.87 5.67 -14.09
N VAL A 315 10.76 6.39 -12.96
CA VAL A 315 11.78 7.37 -12.57
C VAL A 315 13.11 6.67 -12.30
N GLY A 316 13.05 5.52 -11.60
CA GLY A 316 14.22 4.68 -11.34
C GLY A 316 14.96 4.22 -12.60
N GLU A 317 14.24 3.94 -13.68
CA GLU A 317 14.82 3.60 -15.00
C GLU A 317 15.75 4.72 -15.46
N TYR A 318 15.26 5.96 -15.54
CA TYR A 318 16.10 7.11 -15.92
C TYR A 318 17.30 7.27 -14.98
N LEU A 319 17.13 7.11 -13.67
CA LEU A 319 18.19 7.25 -12.68
C LEU A 319 19.30 6.21 -12.86
N PHE A 320 18.96 4.94 -12.99
CA PHE A 320 19.95 3.88 -13.13
C PHE A 320 20.61 3.87 -14.49
N GLU A 321 19.88 4.16 -15.56
CA GLU A 321 20.46 4.26 -16.89
C GLU A 321 21.43 5.44 -17.01
N GLU A 322 21.07 6.62 -16.47
CA GLU A 322 21.92 7.80 -16.52
C GLU A 322 23.15 7.68 -15.60
N LEU A 323 22.96 7.25 -14.35
CA LEU A 323 24.01 7.27 -13.33
C LEU A 323 24.84 5.99 -13.31
N ALA A 324 24.18 4.84 -13.33
CA ALA A 324 24.85 3.54 -13.18
C ALA A 324 25.16 2.84 -14.51
N ARG A 325 24.67 3.40 -15.63
CA ARG A 325 24.83 2.85 -16.99
C ARG A 325 24.42 1.37 -17.07
N LEU A 326 23.28 1.05 -16.43
CA LEU A 326 22.65 -0.26 -16.44
C LEU A 326 21.33 -0.17 -17.21
N PRO A 327 21.08 -1.03 -18.20
CA PRO A 327 19.78 -1.16 -18.83
C PRO A 327 18.70 -1.53 -17.78
N VAL A 328 17.55 -0.90 -17.87
CA VAL A 328 16.44 -1.11 -16.93
C VAL A 328 15.18 -1.46 -17.71
N GLU A 329 14.40 -2.40 -17.19
CA GLU A 329 13.04 -2.70 -17.61
C GLU A 329 12.10 -2.43 -16.44
N VAL A 330 10.95 -1.81 -16.70
CA VAL A 330 9.95 -1.53 -15.67
C VAL A 330 8.64 -2.22 -16.01
N GLU A 331 8.26 -3.20 -15.18
CA GLU A 331 7.16 -4.11 -15.45
C GLU A 331 6.01 -3.93 -14.45
N TYR A 332 4.79 -4.00 -14.94
CA TYR A 332 3.66 -4.25 -14.06
C TYR A 332 3.79 -5.64 -13.44
N ALA A 333 3.76 -5.72 -12.11
CA ALA A 333 3.93 -7.00 -11.41
C ALA A 333 2.86 -8.03 -11.81
N SER A 334 1.62 -7.59 -12.06
CA SER A 334 0.51 -8.40 -12.56
C SER A 334 0.82 -9.04 -13.91
N GLU A 335 1.37 -8.29 -14.86
CA GLU A 335 1.72 -8.80 -16.19
C GLU A 335 2.98 -9.67 -16.16
N PHE A 336 3.98 -9.26 -15.37
CA PHE A 336 5.25 -9.98 -15.23
C PHE A 336 5.05 -11.42 -14.77
N ARG A 337 4.17 -11.67 -13.81
CA ARG A 337 3.94 -13.01 -13.24
C ARG A 337 3.33 -14.01 -14.24
N TYR A 338 2.57 -13.54 -15.23
CA TYR A 338 1.88 -14.40 -16.21
C TYR A 338 2.56 -14.48 -17.57
N ARG A 339 3.37 -13.52 -17.93
CA ARG A 339 4.02 -13.40 -19.25
C ARG A 339 5.11 -14.44 -19.52
N ASN A 340 5.54 -15.23 -18.53
CA ASN A 340 6.74 -16.08 -18.59
C ASN A 340 8.00 -15.28 -19.00
N PRO A 341 8.41 -14.27 -18.22
CA PRO A 341 9.49 -13.36 -18.58
C PRO A 341 10.83 -14.09 -18.72
N ILE A 342 11.69 -13.56 -19.58
CA ILE A 342 13.07 -14.02 -19.71
C ILE A 342 13.86 -13.37 -18.57
N ILE A 343 14.38 -14.19 -17.67
CA ILE A 343 15.17 -13.78 -16.50
C ILE A 343 16.47 -14.58 -16.49
N TYR A 344 17.57 -13.88 -16.34
CA TYR A 344 18.90 -14.49 -16.24
C TYR A 344 19.39 -14.45 -14.78
N GLN A 345 20.33 -15.32 -14.44
CA GLN A 345 20.93 -15.38 -13.10
C GLN A 345 21.69 -14.10 -12.70
N ASP A 346 22.18 -13.36 -13.71
CA ASP A 346 22.88 -12.08 -13.53
C ASP A 346 21.92 -10.87 -13.52
N ASP A 347 20.61 -11.07 -13.70
CA ASP A 347 19.62 -10.01 -13.56
C ASP A 347 19.41 -9.67 -12.08
N ILE A 348 19.18 -8.39 -11.83
CA ILE A 348 18.72 -7.90 -10.52
C ILE A 348 17.27 -7.47 -10.67
N VAL A 349 16.39 -8.08 -9.90
CA VAL A 349 14.98 -7.69 -9.84
C VAL A 349 14.77 -6.84 -8.59
N ILE A 350 14.17 -5.67 -8.74
CA ILE A 350 13.87 -4.77 -7.63
C ILE A 350 12.35 -4.61 -7.53
N ALA A 351 11.78 -5.11 -6.46
CA ALA A 351 10.36 -5.02 -6.16
C ALA A 351 10.08 -3.74 -5.36
N ILE A 352 9.14 -2.92 -5.84
CA ILE A 352 8.79 -1.65 -5.18
C ILE A 352 7.35 -1.74 -4.67
N SER A 353 7.13 -1.48 -3.39
CA SER A 353 5.80 -1.50 -2.78
C SER A 353 5.74 -0.62 -1.54
N GLN A 354 4.69 0.22 -1.42
CA GLN A 354 4.46 1.01 -0.23
C GLN A 354 4.11 0.11 0.96
N SER A 355 3.11 -0.75 0.81
CA SER A 355 2.64 -1.64 1.89
C SER A 355 3.55 -2.84 2.14
N GLY A 356 4.29 -3.27 1.11
CA GLY A 356 5.04 -4.53 1.14
C GLY A 356 4.17 -5.79 1.18
N GLU A 357 2.87 -5.67 0.82
CA GLU A 357 1.88 -6.74 0.90
C GLU A 357 1.11 -6.94 -0.42
N THR A 358 1.54 -6.31 -1.52
CA THR A 358 0.85 -6.41 -2.82
C THR A 358 1.02 -7.82 -3.39
N ALA A 359 -0.10 -8.51 -3.64
CA ALA A 359 -0.11 -9.91 -4.05
C ALA A 359 0.67 -10.17 -5.36
N ASP A 360 0.40 -9.35 -6.39
CA ASP A 360 1.11 -9.47 -7.68
C ASP A 360 2.61 -9.27 -7.55
N THR A 361 3.02 -8.31 -6.71
CA THR A 361 4.45 -8.04 -6.48
C THR A 361 5.11 -9.21 -5.75
N LEU A 362 4.43 -9.82 -4.77
CA LEU A 362 4.93 -11.04 -4.10
C LEU A 362 5.08 -12.20 -5.09
N ALA A 363 4.08 -12.43 -5.93
CA ALA A 363 4.14 -13.49 -6.94
C ALA A 363 5.27 -13.25 -7.97
N ALA A 364 5.48 -11.99 -8.37
CA ALA A 364 6.61 -11.60 -9.25
C ALA A 364 7.97 -11.88 -8.60
N ILE A 365 8.12 -11.63 -7.29
CA ILE A 365 9.32 -11.96 -6.50
C ILE A 365 9.59 -13.47 -6.53
N GLU A 366 8.60 -14.28 -6.21
CA GLU A 366 8.76 -15.74 -6.18
C GLU A 366 9.10 -16.30 -7.57
N LEU A 367 8.48 -15.79 -8.62
CA LEU A 367 8.82 -16.15 -9.99
C LEU A 367 10.28 -15.79 -10.32
N ALA A 368 10.73 -14.57 -10.00
CA ALA A 368 12.10 -14.14 -10.25
C ALA A 368 13.13 -14.99 -9.49
N LYS A 369 12.85 -15.29 -8.22
CA LYS A 369 13.68 -16.18 -7.38
C LYS A 369 13.76 -17.59 -7.96
N SER A 370 12.63 -18.16 -8.40
CA SER A 370 12.59 -19.50 -8.99
C SER A 370 13.44 -19.63 -10.25
N LYS A 371 13.66 -18.51 -10.97
CA LYS A 371 14.54 -18.41 -12.15
C LYS A 371 15.99 -18.06 -11.80
N GLY A 372 16.33 -17.89 -10.52
CA GLY A 372 17.68 -17.66 -10.01
C GLY A 372 18.15 -16.22 -9.97
N ALA A 373 17.29 -15.22 -10.22
CA ALA A 373 17.63 -13.81 -10.11
C ALA A 373 17.89 -13.37 -8.66
N THR A 374 18.71 -12.34 -8.49
CA THR A 374 18.84 -11.64 -7.21
C THR A 374 17.67 -10.67 -7.07
N VAL A 375 16.84 -10.83 -6.04
CA VAL A 375 15.65 -10.00 -5.83
C VAL A 375 15.86 -9.09 -4.62
N LEU A 376 15.70 -7.79 -4.80
CA LEU A 376 15.79 -6.76 -3.76
C LEU A 376 14.43 -6.07 -3.59
N GLY A 377 14.18 -5.52 -2.40
CA GLY A 377 12.93 -4.85 -2.08
C GLY A 377 13.09 -3.37 -1.73
N VAL A 378 12.18 -2.52 -2.20
CA VAL A 378 12.01 -1.13 -1.72
C VAL A 378 10.62 -1.04 -1.12
N CYS A 379 10.54 -1.07 0.22
CA CYS A 379 9.29 -1.12 0.98
C CYS A 379 9.22 0.01 2.00
N ASN A 380 8.00 0.43 2.39
CA ASN A 380 7.85 1.37 3.49
C ASN A 380 7.61 0.64 4.83
N VAL A 381 6.83 -0.45 4.82
CA VAL A 381 6.48 -1.19 6.04
C VAL A 381 7.58 -2.17 6.40
N VAL A 382 8.18 -1.95 7.57
CA VAL A 382 9.23 -2.83 8.12
C VAL A 382 8.63 -4.20 8.43
N GLY A 383 9.36 -5.26 8.05
CA GLY A 383 8.92 -6.64 8.31
C GLY A 383 7.73 -7.11 7.46
N SER A 384 7.34 -6.38 6.40
CA SER A 384 6.30 -6.79 5.46
C SER A 384 6.68 -8.06 4.69
N SER A 385 5.68 -8.69 4.06
CA SER A 385 5.87 -9.94 3.31
C SER A 385 6.90 -9.80 2.18
N ILE A 386 6.85 -8.71 1.42
CA ILE A 386 7.84 -8.43 0.36
C ILE A 386 9.24 -8.26 0.96
N ALA A 387 9.36 -7.51 2.06
CA ALA A 387 10.66 -7.32 2.71
C ALA A 387 11.29 -8.64 3.18
N ARG A 388 10.47 -9.57 3.69
CA ARG A 388 10.94 -10.91 4.10
C ARG A 388 11.22 -11.85 2.91
N ALA A 389 10.48 -11.70 1.82
CA ALA A 389 10.62 -12.56 0.64
C ALA A 389 11.86 -12.23 -0.21
N THR A 390 12.41 -11.02 -0.10
CA THR A 390 13.55 -10.54 -0.89
C THR A 390 14.90 -10.91 -0.24
N HIS A 391 15.97 -10.93 -1.03
CA HIS A 391 17.33 -11.20 -0.55
C HIS A 391 17.95 -10.02 0.23
N GLY A 392 17.39 -8.83 0.11
CA GLY A 392 17.82 -7.59 0.73
C GLY A 392 17.04 -6.41 0.19
N GLY A 393 17.50 -5.19 0.42
CA GLY A 393 16.81 -4.00 -0.10
C GLY A 393 16.86 -2.81 0.84
N SER A 394 15.88 -1.93 0.75
CA SER A 394 15.84 -0.70 1.53
C SER A 394 14.42 -0.35 1.96
N TYR A 395 14.26 0.10 3.17
CA TYR A 395 13.02 0.73 3.62
C TYR A 395 13.02 2.22 3.26
N THR A 396 11.85 2.77 2.93
CA THR A 396 11.72 4.20 2.62
C THR A 396 11.66 5.06 3.88
N HIS A 397 11.24 4.50 5.01
CA HIS A 397 11.07 5.22 6.28
C HIS A 397 10.18 6.48 6.19
N ALA A 398 9.21 6.47 5.25
CA ALA A 398 8.28 7.58 5.05
C ALA A 398 7.22 7.71 6.16
N GLY A 399 7.22 6.80 7.13
CA GLY A 399 6.14 6.68 8.12
C GLY A 399 4.85 6.08 7.52
N PRO A 400 3.80 5.93 8.32
CA PRO A 400 2.51 5.40 7.85
C PRO A 400 1.90 6.31 6.78
N GLU A 401 1.32 5.71 5.75
CA GLU A 401 0.53 6.37 4.73
C GLU A 401 -0.86 5.74 4.71
N ILE A 402 -1.87 6.50 5.14
CA ILE A 402 -3.23 6.05 5.42
C ILE A 402 -4.17 6.39 4.27
N GLY A 403 -4.02 7.57 3.66
CA GLY A 403 -4.77 7.95 2.47
C GLY A 403 -4.66 6.88 1.39
N VAL A 404 -5.78 6.44 0.82
CA VAL A 404 -5.79 5.34 -0.17
C VAL A 404 -4.94 5.72 -1.39
N ALA A 405 -5.10 6.92 -1.93
CA ALA A 405 -4.26 7.45 -2.99
C ALA A 405 -2.88 7.84 -2.43
N SER A 406 -1.83 7.18 -2.89
CA SER A 406 -0.46 7.40 -2.41
C SER A 406 0.08 8.77 -2.81
N THR A 407 0.80 9.43 -1.90
CA THR A 407 1.45 10.73 -2.10
C THR A 407 2.92 10.70 -1.67
N LYS A 408 3.21 10.71 -0.37
CA LYS A 408 4.57 10.67 0.16
C LYS A 408 5.31 9.36 -0.15
N ALA A 409 4.59 8.27 -0.39
CA ALA A 409 5.20 7.01 -0.81
C ALA A 409 5.95 7.17 -2.14
N PHE A 410 5.38 7.92 -3.11
CA PHE A 410 6.05 8.18 -4.38
C PHE A 410 7.38 8.90 -4.19
N THR A 411 7.39 10.04 -3.50
CA THR A 411 8.61 10.83 -3.29
C THR A 411 9.65 10.07 -2.45
N ALA A 412 9.22 9.32 -1.45
CA ALA A 412 10.12 8.49 -0.65
C ALA A 412 10.72 7.32 -1.46
N GLN A 413 9.94 6.66 -2.32
CA GLN A 413 10.43 5.61 -3.22
C GLN A 413 11.43 6.18 -4.23
N VAL A 414 11.12 7.31 -4.88
CA VAL A 414 12.04 7.99 -5.81
C VAL A 414 13.32 8.39 -5.09
N THR A 415 13.23 8.92 -3.85
CA THR A 415 14.42 9.25 -3.03
C THR A 415 15.31 8.02 -2.81
N VAL A 416 14.74 6.89 -2.39
CA VAL A 416 15.50 5.67 -2.17
C VAL A 416 16.11 5.14 -3.48
N LEU A 417 15.36 5.16 -4.58
CA LEU A 417 15.88 4.76 -5.89
C LEU A 417 17.03 5.65 -6.35
N THR A 418 16.97 6.97 -6.09
CA THR A 418 18.06 7.90 -6.35
C THR A 418 19.31 7.55 -5.54
N LEU A 419 19.14 7.28 -4.23
CA LEU A 419 20.26 6.84 -3.38
C LEU A 419 20.85 5.51 -3.84
N MET A 420 20.01 4.58 -4.28
CA MET A 420 20.46 3.30 -4.83
C MET A 420 21.25 3.49 -6.12
N ALA A 421 20.76 4.31 -7.06
CA ALA A 421 21.43 4.60 -8.32
C ALA A 421 22.78 5.31 -8.09
N LEU A 422 22.86 6.26 -7.15
CA LEU A 422 24.09 6.92 -6.75
C LEU A 422 25.10 5.95 -6.11
N HIS A 423 24.63 5.06 -5.23
CA HIS A 423 25.46 4.02 -4.63
C HIS A 423 26.04 3.09 -5.72
N VAL A 424 25.18 2.56 -6.58
CA VAL A 424 25.57 1.63 -7.65
C VAL A 424 26.49 2.32 -8.67
N SER A 425 26.28 3.60 -9.01
CA SER A 425 27.15 4.34 -9.92
C SER A 425 28.59 4.47 -9.37
N ARG A 426 28.75 4.60 -8.06
CA ARG A 426 30.09 4.57 -7.41
C ARG A 426 30.73 3.19 -7.48
N VAL A 427 29.95 2.14 -7.17
CA VAL A 427 30.41 0.74 -7.26
C VAL A 427 30.90 0.41 -8.67
N ARG A 428 30.19 0.87 -9.70
CA ARG A 428 30.52 0.62 -11.11
C ARG A 428 31.52 1.60 -11.70
N GLY A 429 31.85 2.69 -11.00
CA GLY A 429 32.75 3.72 -11.49
C GLY A 429 32.24 4.49 -12.73
N THR A 430 30.90 4.62 -12.84
CA THR A 430 30.23 5.23 -14.01
C THR A 430 29.96 6.73 -13.86
N ILE A 431 30.14 7.29 -12.67
CA ILE A 431 29.93 8.72 -12.38
C ILE A 431 31.23 9.40 -11.97
N THR A 432 31.44 10.65 -12.44
CA THR A 432 32.58 11.47 -12.00
C THR A 432 32.38 11.95 -10.56
N GLU A 433 33.49 12.15 -9.83
CA GLU A 433 33.43 12.65 -8.43
C GLU A 433 32.71 14.01 -8.34
N THR A 434 32.94 14.92 -9.29
CA THR A 434 32.31 16.25 -9.36
C THR A 434 30.78 16.11 -9.48
N ARG A 435 30.32 15.31 -10.46
CA ARG A 435 28.88 15.09 -10.68
C ARG A 435 28.22 14.40 -9.50
N TYR A 436 28.88 13.43 -8.91
CA TYR A 436 28.43 12.72 -7.74
C TYR A 436 28.20 13.68 -6.55
N ARG A 437 29.23 14.49 -6.21
CA ARG A 437 29.11 15.47 -5.12
C ARG A 437 28.03 16.50 -5.38
N GLN A 438 27.91 17.00 -6.59
CA GLN A 438 26.84 17.92 -6.98
C GLN A 438 25.47 17.31 -6.65
N LEU A 439 25.22 16.07 -7.05
CA LEU A 439 23.94 15.40 -6.78
C LEU A 439 23.68 15.15 -5.30
N LEU A 440 24.73 14.91 -4.48
CA LEU A 440 24.55 14.79 -3.03
C LEU A 440 24.05 16.10 -2.42
N TYR A 441 24.63 17.24 -2.78
CA TYR A 441 24.17 18.56 -2.29
C TYR A 441 22.75 18.88 -2.78
N GLU A 442 22.47 18.59 -4.05
CA GLU A 442 21.11 18.78 -4.60
C GLU A 442 20.07 17.92 -3.88
N MET A 443 20.38 16.67 -3.57
CA MET A 443 19.50 15.77 -2.80
C MET A 443 19.23 16.29 -1.38
N GLU A 444 20.25 16.78 -0.68
CA GLU A 444 20.06 17.39 0.66
C GLU A 444 19.18 18.63 0.63
N ALA A 445 19.15 19.36 -0.49
CA ALA A 445 18.33 20.54 -0.66
C ALA A 445 16.86 20.22 -1.03
N VAL A 446 16.54 19.01 -1.46
CA VAL A 446 15.17 18.64 -1.89
C VAL A 446 14.11 18.91 -0.84
N PRO A 447 14.28 18.56 0.46
CA PRO A 447 13.25 18.83 1.47
C PRO A 447 12.86 20.32 1.55
N SER A 448 13.83 21.24 1.57
CA SER A 448 13.56 22.67 1.60
C SER A 448 12.88 23.18 0.32
N LYS A 449 13.25 22.64 -0.84
CA LYS A 449 12.59 22.95 -2.11
C LYS A 449 11.12 22.49 -2.13
N ILE A 450 10.82 21.32 -1.55
CA ILE A 450 9.43 20.85 -1.38
C ILE A 450 8.66 21.80 -0.45
N GLU A 451 9.26 22.27 0.66
CA GLU A 451 8.64 23.27 1.54
C GLU A 451 8.29 24.57 0.81
N GLU A 452 9.14 25.01 -0.12
CA GLU A 452 8.84 26.19 -0.96
C GLU A 452 7.64 25.93 -1.88
N VAL A 453 7.56 24.76 -2.50
CA VAL A 453 6.42 24.40 -3.36
C VAL A 453 5.12 24.29 -2.56
N LEU A 454 5.16 23.77 -1.34
CA LEU A 454 3.97 23.68 -0.47
C LEU A 454 3.39 25.07 -0.12
N LYS A 455 4.18 26.14 -0.14
CA LYS A 455 3.69 27.52 0.04
C LYS A 455 2.78 27.98 -1.10
N LEU A 456 2.79 27.29 -2.25
CA LEU A 456 1.92 27.59 -3.39
C LEU A 456 0.50 27.03 -3.23
N ASN A 457 0.18 26.40 -2.09
CA ASN A 457 -1.09 25.74 -1.82
C ASN A 457 -2.31 26.61 -2.20
N ASP A 458 -2.33 27.88 -1.81
CA ASP A 458 -3.47 28.78 -2.09
C ASP A 458 -3.57 29.16 -3.57
N GLN A 459 -2.45 29.27 -4.27
CA GLN A 459 -2.44 29.46 -5.73
C GLN A 459 -3.02 28.21 -6.40
N ILE A 460 -2.57 27.03 -6.01
CA ILE A 460 -3.02 25.75 -6.57
C ILE A 460 -4.50 25.51 -6.29
N LYS A 461 -4.98 25.91 -5.11
CA LYS A 461 -6.40 25.87 -4.76
C LYS A 461 -7.27 26.74 -5.69
N LYS A 462 -6.78 27.91 -6.11
CA LYS A 462 -7.47 28.76 -7.10
C LYS A 462 -7.50 28.08 -8.48
N ILE A 463 -6.41 27.44 -8.90
CA ILE A 463 -6.35 26.67 -10.15
C ILE A 463 -7.37 25.52 -10.09
N ALA A 464 -7.40 24.79 -8.98
CA ALA A 464 -8.35 23.69 -8.76
C ALA A 464 -9.80 24.16 -8.89
N TYR A 465 -10.15 25.33 -8.37
CA TYR A 465 -11.48 25.91 -8.50
C TYR A 465 -11.88 26.13 -9.97
N THR A 466 -10.95 26.55 -10.81
CA THR A 466 -11.19 26.78 -12.24
C THR A 466 -11.50 25.48 -12.99
N TYR A 467 -10.84 24.38 -12.63
CA TYR A 467 -10.89 23.12 -13.39
C TYR A 467 -11.64 21.98 -12.68
N LYS A 468 -12.24 22.22 -11.52
CA LYS A 468 -12.95 21.19 -10.74
C LYS A 468 -14.10 20.50 -11.47
N ASP A 469 -14.71 21.17 -12.45
CA ASP A 469 -15.86 20.65 -13.20
C ASP A 469 -15.47 20.13 -14.59
N SER A 470 -14.18 20.09 -14.94
CA SER A 470 -13.69 19.50 -16.19
C SER A 470 -14.05 18.02 -16.28
N GLY A 471 -14.46 17.55 -17.45
CA GLY A 471 -14.76 16.14 -17.69
C GLY A 471 -13.52 15.29 -17.92
N ASN A 472 -12.48 15.89 -18.54
CA ASN A 472 -11.22 15.24 -18.91
C ASN A 472 -10.04 16.13 -18.58
N ALA A 473 -8.84 15.55 -18.52
CA ALA A 473 -7.57 16.27 -18.38
C ALA A 473 -6.43 15.49 -19.03
N LEU A 474 -5.51 16.19 -19.69
CA LEU A 474 -4.25 15.60 -20.18
C LEU A 474 -3.08 16.08 -19.33
N TYR A 475 -2.15 15.18 -19.09
CA TYR A 475 -0.89 15.44 -18.41
C TYR A 475 0.27 15.11 -19.33
N LEU A 476 1.17 16.06 -19.59
CA LEU A 476 2.27 15.92 -20.52
C LEU A 476 3.63 16.11 -19.83
N GLY A 477 4.54 15.19 -20.08
CA GLY A 477 5.93 15.26 -19.61
C GLY A 477 6.90 14.68 -20.63
N ARG A 478 8.18 15.03 -20.54
CA ARG A 478 9.25 14.43 -21.34
C ARG A 478 10.38 13.95 -20.45
N GLY A 479 11.08 12.87 -20.89
CA GLY A 479 12.15 12.28 -20.11
C GLY A 479 11.65 11.92 -18.72
N VAL A 480 12.41 12.26 -17.70
CA VAL A 480 12.12 11.99 -16.29
C VAL A 480 10.82 12.64 -15.78
N SER A 481 10.27 13.63 -16.50
CA SER A 481 8.99 14.26 -16.20
C SER A 481 7.77 13.49 -16.72
N PHE A 482 7.94 12.50 -17.61
CA PHE A 482 6.83 11.68 -18.08
C PHE A 482 6.22 10.83 -16.98
N PRO A 483 6.99 10.09 -16.15
CA PRO A 483 6.42 9.40 -14.99
C PRO A 483 5.66 10.30 -14.02
N VAL A 484 6.08 11.56 -13.87
CA VAL A 484 5.37 12.54 -13.03
C VAL A 484 4.02 12.94 -13.64
N ALA A 485 3.96 13.06 -14.97
CA ALA A 485 2.69 13.30 -15.67
C ALA A 485 1.71 12.12 -15.46
N LEU A 486 2.20 10.88 -15.54
CA LEU A 486 1.41 9.68 -15.22
C LEU A 486 0.90 9.71 -13.78
N GLU A 487 1.77 10.05 -12.82
CA GLU A 487 1.41 10.10 -11.39
C GLU A 487 0.38 11.20 -11.11
N GLY A 488 0.53 12.40 -11.70
CA GLY A 488 -0.44 13.49 -11.58
C GLY A 488 -1.81 13.10 -12.14
N ALA A 489 -1.85 12.46 -13.32
CA ALA A 489 -3.07 11.96 -13.92
C ALA A 489 -3.72 10.86 -13.06
N LEU A 490 -2.90 9.94 -12.49
CA LEU A 490 -3.39 8.92 -11.58
C LEU A 490 -4.05 9.53 -10.35
N LYS A 491 -3.40 10.49 -9.70
CA LYS A 491 -3.97 11.17 -8.51
C LYS A 491 -5.30 11.84 -8.82
N LEU A 492 -5.41 12.55 -9.94
CA LEU A 492 -6.65 13.22 -10.31
C LEU A 492 -7.79 12.22 -10.50
N LYS A 493 -7.57 11.14 -11.28
CA LYS A 493 -8.63 10.15 -11.56
C LYS A 493 -9.04 9.36 -10.31
N GLU A 494 -8.12 9.01 -9.43
CA GLU A 494 -8.39 8.22 -8.23
C GLU A 494 -9.34 8.90 -7.26
N ILE A 495 -9.15 10.20 -7.01
CA ILE A 495 -9.85 10.89 -5.92
C ILE A 495 -10.94 11.85 -6.38
N SER A 496 -10.89 12.36 -7.62
CA SER A 496 -11.89 13.29 -8.16
C SER A 496 -12.87 12.65 -9.16
N TYR A 497 -12.52 11.46 -9.68
CA TYR A 497 -13.25 10.74 -10.72
C TYR A 497 -13.29 11.47 -12.08
N ILE A 498 -12.44 12.47 -12.28
CA ILE A 498 -12.19 13.09 -13.58
C ILE A 498 -11.33 12.12 -14.40
N HIS A 499 -11.70 11.85 -15.64
CA HIS A 499 -10.85 11.06 -16.53
C HIS A 499 -9.57 11.84 -16.86
N ALA A 500 -8.43 11.33 -16.46
CA ALA A 500 -7.14 11.97 -16.67
C ALA A 500 -6.11 10.98 -17.19
N GLU A 501 -5.32 11.38 -18.19
CA GLU A 501 -4.28 10.55 -18.79
C GLU A 501 -2.96 11.29 -18.87
N GLY A 502 -1.87 10.54 -18.62
CA GLY A 502 -0.50 11.03 -18.79
C GLY A 502 0.13 10.48 -20.08
N TYR A 503 0.82 11.35 -20.82
CA TYR A 503 1.52 10.95 -22.04
C TYR A 503 2.94 11.53 -22.09
N PRO A 504 3.88 10.82 -22.74
CA PRO A 504 5.10 11.46 -23.24
C PRO A 504 4.68 12.59 -24.18
N ALA A 505 5.11 13.82 -23.93
CA ALA A 505 4.58 14.98 -24.63
C ALA A 505 4.71 14.89 -26.17
N ALA A 506 5.73 14.19 -26.68
CA ALA A 506 5.87 13.94 -28.11
C ALA A 506 4.82 12.99 -28.68
N GLU A 507 4.42 11.98 -27.90
CA GLU A 507 3.44 10.97 -28.30
C GLU A 507 2.01 11.53 -28.42
N MET A 508 1.77 12.70 -27.83
CA MET A 508 0.51 13.42 -28.01
C MET A 508 0.13 13.53 -29.47
N LYS A 509 1.09 13.71 -30.38
CA LYS A 509 0.88 13.85 -31.84
C LYS A 509 0.31 12.60 -32.50
N HIS A 510 0.49 11.44 -31.89
CA HIS A 510 0.13 10.13 -32.44
C HIS A 510 -1.26 9.64 -32.01
N GLY A 511 -2.16 10.56 -31.66
CA GLY A 511 -3.54 10.27 -31.31
C GLY A 511 -4.15 11.26 -30.31
N PRO A 512 -3.61 11.38 -29.09
CA PRO A 512 -4.21 12.18 -28.02
C PRO A 512 -4.46 13.65 -28.35
N ILE A 513 -3.70 14.23 -29.28
CA ILE A 513 -3.88 15.60 -29.76
C ILE A 513 -5.28 15.86 -30.35
N ALA A 514 -5.96 14.80 -30.81
CA ALA A 514 -7.32 14.90 -31.34
C ALA A 514 -8.36 15.25 -30.25
N LEU A 515 -8.02 15.04 -28.98
CA LEU A 515 -8.88 15.33 -27.85
C LEU A 515 -8.76 16.79 -27.36
N ILE A 516 -7.76 17.53 -27.85
CA ILE A 516 -7.48 18.88 -27.36
C ILE A 516 -8.51 19.87 -27.95
N ASP A 517 -9.22 20.53 -27.07
CA ASP A 517 -10.17 21.61 -27.35
C ASP A 517 -10.01 22.76 -26.34
N GLN A 518 -10.98 23.69 -26.34
CA GLN A 518 -10.96 24.89 -25.48
C GLN A 518 -11.32 24.59 -24.00
N GLU A 519 -11.91 23.44 -23.71
CA GLU A 519 -12.45 23.09 -22.39
C GLU A 519 -11.55 22.10 -21.65
N MET A 520 -10.74 21.30 -22.40
CA MET A 520 -9.86 20.33 -21.79
C MET A 520 -8.60 20.97 -21.26
N PRO A 521 -8.33 20.91 -19.92
CA PRO A 521 -7.06 21.36 -19.35
C PRO A 521 -5.92 20.40 -19.74
N VAL A 522 -4.81 20.98 -20.15
CA VAL A 522 -3.57 20.28 -20.45
C VAL A 522 -2.50 20.72 -19.44
N PHE A 523 -2.16 19.82 -18.53
CA PHE A 523 -1.12 20.04 -17.53
C PHE A 523 0.23 19.62 -18.14
N VAL A 524 1.20 20.54 -18.13
CA VAL A 524 2.51 20.32 -18.75
C VAL A 524 3.61 20.51 -17.73
N ILE A 525 4.51 19.53 -17.58
CA ILE A 525 5.72 19.69 -16.78
C ILE A 525 6.81 20.21 -17.70
N ALA A 526 7.13 21.51 -17.57
CA ALA A 526 8.01 22.27 -18.45
C ALA A 526 9.15 22.93 -17.67
N THR A 527 9.85 22.13 -16.85
CA THR A 527 11.02 22.56 -16.11
C THR A 527 12.26 22.68 -17.01
N LYS A 528 13.20 23.55 -16.65
CA LYS A 528 14.48 23.69 -17.37
C LYS A 528 15.26 22.36 -17.34
N GLY A 529 15.86 22.01 -18.47
CA GLY A 529 16.64 20.78 -18.64
C GLY A 529 16.88 20.47 -20.12
N PRO A 530 17.54 19.35 -20.45
CA PRO A 530 17.89 18.98 -21.82
C PRO A 530 16.71 18.86 -22.79
N ASN A 531 15.53 18.53 -22.28
CA ASN A 531 14.32 18.36 -23.09
C ASN A 531 13.47 19.64 -23.19
N TYR A 532 13.86 20.74 -22.57
CA TYR A 532 13.06 21.95 -22.41
C TYR A 532 12.53 22.49 -23.75
N GLU A 533 13.40 22.75 -24.74
CA GLU A 533 13.02 23.26 -26.06
C GLU A 533 11.97 22.38 -26.76
N LYS A 534 12.03 21.08 -26.53
CA LYS A 534 11.08 20.13 -27.10
C LYS A 534 9.73 20.19 -26.38
N VAL A 535 9.72 20.44 -25.07
CA VAL A 535 8.49 20.68 -24.32
C VAL A 535 7.84 21.99 -24.75
N VAL A 536 8.62 23.06 -24.94
CA VAL A 536 8.16 24.35 -25.48
C VAL A 536 7.45 24.15 -26.83
N SER A 537 8.06 23.39 -27.74
CA SER A 537 7.44 23.07 -29.04
C SER A 537 6.09 22.32 -28.86
N ASN A 538 6.00 21.37 -27.91
CA ASN A 538 4.75 20.68 -27.64
C ASN A 538 3.68 21.62 -27.06
N ILE A 539 4.07 22.59 -26.21
CA ILE A 539 3.17 23.64 -25.71
C ILE A 539 2.58 24.45 -26.87
N GLN A 540 3.42 24.86 -27.84
CA GLN A 540 2.98 25.59 -29.02
C GLN A 540 1.95 24.78 -29.85
N GLU A 541 2.13 23.47 -29.97
CA GLU A 541 1.21 22.59 -30.68
C GLU A 541 -0.16 22.50 -29.99
N VAL A 542 -0.19 22.41 -28.66
CA VAL A 542 -1.41 22.47 -27.85
C VAL A 542 -2.12 23.81 -28.03
N LYS A 543 -1.35 24.91 -27.95
CA LYS A 543 -1.85 26.29 -28.10
C LYS A 543 -2.47 26.53 -29.47
N ALA A 544 -1.85 26.01 -30.54
CA ALA A 544 -2.39 26.12 -31.89
C ALA A 544 -3.78 25.49 -32.06
N ARG A 545 -4.17 24.60 -31.15
CA ARG A 545 -5.49 23.94 -31.07
C ARG A 545 -6.40 24.55 -30.01
N LYS A 546 -6.02 25.71 -29.48
CA LYS A 546 -6.74 26.45 -28.44
C LYS A 546 -6.85 25.71 -27.08
N GLY A 547 -5.98 24.70 -26.84
CA GLY A 547 -5.93 23.98 -25.57
C GLY A 547 -5.55 24.93 -24.41
N LYS A 548 -6.09 24.67 -23.25
CA LYS A 548 -5.81 25.39 -21.99
C LYS A 548 -4.61 24.80 -21.31
N ILE A 549 -3.54 25.57 -21.18
CA ILE A 549 -2.25 25.09 -20.67
C ILE A 549 -2.02 25.54 -19.24
N ILE A 550 -1.84 24.57 -18.35
CA ILE A 550 -1.38 24.76 -16.98
C ILE A 550 0.03 24.17 -16.89
N ALA A 551 1.03 25.02 -16.77
CA ALA A 551 2.42 24.59 -16.81
C ALA A 551 3.08 24.64 -15.42
N VAL A 552 3.75 23.53 -15.03
CA VAL A 552 4.71 23.53 -13.92
C VAL A 552 6.07 23.88 -14.50
N ILE A 553 6.62 25.02 -14.11
CA ILE A 553 7.83 25.61 -14.70
C ILE A 553 8.90 25.86 -13.65
N THR A 554 10.16 25.94 -14.05
CA THR A 554 11.23 26.43 -13.18
C THR A 554 11.02 27.92 -12.87
N ALA A 555 11.22 28.31 -11.63
CA ALA A 555 11.06 29.69 -11.19
C ALA A 555 11.84 30.69 -12.08
N GLY A 556 11.18 31.75 -12.49
CA GLY A 556 11.77 32.78 -13.36
C GLY A 556 11.75 32.45 -14.85
N ASP A 557 11.15 31.35 -15.28
CA ASP A 557 10.98 31.03 -16.71
C ASP A 557 10.02 32.03 -17.37
N LYS A 558 10.56 32.81 -18.32
CA LYS A 558 9.77 33.84 -19.02
C LYS A 558 9.13 33.32 -20.30
N GLU A 559 9.70 32.30 -20.92
CA GLU A 559 9.27 31.81 -22.22
C GLU A 559 7.96 31.03 -22.12
N VAL A 560 7.92 29.98 -21.30
CA VAL A 560 6.68 29.22 -21.08
C VAL A 560 5.62 30.09 -20.41
N LYS A 561 6.03 31.03 -19.52
CA LYS A 561 5.10 31.96 -18.84
C LYS A 561 4.32 32.85 -19.83
N GLN A 562 4.89 33.17 -20.99
CA GLN A 562 4.21 33.93 -22.05
C GLN A 562 3.22 33.08 -22.87
N MET A 563 3.41 31.77 -22.89
CA MET A 563 2.61 30.86 -23.70
C MET A 563 1.50 30.15 -22.93
N ALA A 564 1.76 29.77 -21.69
CA ALA A 564 0.79 29.06 -20.85
C ALA A 564 -0.31 30.01 -20.32
N ASP A 565 -1.49 29.46 -20.10
CA ASP A 565 -2.62 30.21 -19.51
C ASP A 565 -2.41 30.39 -18.00
N ILE A 566 -1.80 29.39 -17.35
CA ILE A 566 -1.46 29.43 -15.92
C ILE A 566 -0.10 28.77 -15.72
N CYS A 567 0.73 29.35 -14.85
CA CYS A 567 2.02 28.78 -14.45
C CYS A 567 2.09 28.55 -12.95
N VAL A 568 2.68 27.41 -12.56
CA VAL A 568 3.10 27.08 -11.20
C VAL A 568 4.62 27.02 -11.19
N GLU A 569 5.26 27.98 -10.53
CA GLU A 569 6.71 28.09 -10.49
C GLU A 569 7.30 27.22 -9.36
N VAL A 570 8.18 26.29 -9.69
CA VAL A 570 8.90 25.44 -8.73
C VAL A 570 10.38 25.81 -8.68
N PRO A 571 11.06 25.61 -7.54
CA PRO A 571 12.50 25.88 -7.43
C PRO A 571 13.32 25.15 -8.48
N GLU A 572 14.42 25.74 -8.92
CA GLU A 572 15.39 25.08 -9.78
C GLU A 572 16.05 23.91 -9.06
N THR A 573 16.20 22.79 -9.75
CA THR A 573 16.89 21.60 -9.23
C THR A 573 17.52 20.82 -10.39
N ASP A 574 18.38 19.87 -10.04
CA ASP A 574 18.93 18.95 -11.03
C ASP A 574 17.80 18.19 -11.74
N GLU A 575 17.96 17.97 -13.06
CA GLU A 575 16.93 17.31 -13.88
C GLU A 575 16.47 15.97 -13.28
N LEU A 576 17.41 15.15 -12.80
CA LEU A 576 17.11 13.84 -12.23
C LEU A 576 16.27 13.91 -10.94
N LEU A 577 16.25 15.07 -10.29
CA LEU A 577 15.52 15.31 -9.03
C LEU A 577 14.20 16.06 -9.23
N VAL A 578 13.93 16.54 -10.46
CA VAL A 578 12.66 17.21 -10.80
C VAL A 578 11.43 16.43 -10.37
N PRO A 579 11.36 15.09 -10.49
CA PRO A 579 10.19 14.32 -10.05
C PRO A 579 9.81 14.53 -8.59
N LEU A 580 10.78 14.74 -7.70
CA LEU A 580 10.57 14.94 -6.27
C LEU A 580 9.85 16.28 -5.95
N ILE A 581 9.98 17.25 -6.84
CA ILE A 581 9.49 18.62 -6.63
C ILE A 581 8.23 18.88 -7.47
N SER A 582 8.25 18.47 -8.75
CA SER A 582 7.18 18.76 -9.70
C SER A 582 5.90 17.94 -9.48
N VAL A 583 5.95 16.84 -8.75
CA VAL A 583 4.77 16.06 -8.37
C VAL A 583 3.90 16.76 -7.31
N ILE A 584 4.51 17.57 -6.44
CA ILE A 584 3.83 18.21 -5.30
C ILE A 584 2.65 19.10 -5.74
N PRO A 585 2.81 20.04 -6.70
CA PRO A 585 1.69 20.83 -7.16
C PRO A 585 0.57 20.02 -7.80
N LEU A 586 0.89 18.89 -8.44
CA LEU A 586 -0.11 18.00 -9.05
C LEU A 586 -0.92 17.23 -7.99
N GLN A 587 -0.28 16.82 -6.89
CA GLN A 587 -0.95 16.20 -5.74
C GLN A 587 -1.88 17.20 -5.05
N LEU A 588 -1.43 18.42 -4.77
CA LEU A 588 -2.26 19.49 -4.18
C LEU A 588 -3.45 19.85 -5.08
N LEU A 589 -3.22 19.95 -6.39
CA LEU A 589 -4.27 20.21 -7.38
C LEU A 589 -5.37 19.15 -7.33
N SER A 590 -4.97 17.89 -7.40
CA SER A 590 -5.90 16.75 -7.36
C SER A 590 -6.68 16.72 -6.05
N TYR A 591 -6.02 16.95 -4.92
CA TYR A 591 -6.63 17.05 -3.60
C TYR A 591 -7.71 18.14 -3.56
N HIS A 592 -7.37 19.38 -3.95
CA HIS A 592 -8.32 20.48 -3.91
C HIS A 592 -9.51 20.30 -4.86
N ILE A 593 -9.27 19.77 -6.07
CA ILE A 593 -10.35 19.43 -7.01
C ILE A 593 -11.31 18.42 -6.35
N ALA A 594 -10.78 17.36 -5.79
CA ALA A 594 -11.61 16.31 -5.18
C ALA A 594 -12.43 16.83 -3.98
N VAL A 595 -11.81 17.62 -3.09
CA VAL A 595 -12.51 18.25 -1.96
C VAL A 595 -13.64 19.16 -2.44
N MET A 596 -13.40 20.02 -3.45
CA MET A 596 -14.41 20.92 -4.01
C MET A 596 -15.55 20.18 -4.72
N ARG A 597 -15.30 18.96 -5.21
CA ARG A 597 -16.32 18.08 -5.78
C ARG A 597 -17.07 17.26 -4.72
N GLY A 598 -16.74 17.43 -3.43
CA GLY A 598 -17.34 16.65 -2.34
C GLY A 598 -16.93 15.18 -2.31
N CYS A 599 -15.80 14.83 -2.94
CA CYS A 599 -15.30 13.46 -2.97
C CYS A 599 -14.59 13.12 -1.64
N ASN A 600 -14.63 11.85 -1.24
CA ASN A 600 -13.84 11.36 -0.11
C ASN A 600 -12.41 11.10 -0.58
N VAL A 601 -11.47 12.00 -0.23
CA VAL A 601 -10.08 11.93 -0.68
C VAL A 601 -9.25 10.86 0.03
N ASP A 602 -9.60 10.53 1.28
CA ASP A 602 -8.88 9.51 2.06
C ASP A 602 -9.33 8.09 1.69
N GLN A 603 -10.60 7.94 1.31
CA GLN A 603 -11.23 6.66 0.97
C GLN A 603 -12.08 6.82 -0.30
N PRO A 604 -11.47 7.00 -1.48
CA PRO A 604 -12.20 7.13 -2.72
C PRO A 604 -12.91 5.81 -3.07
N ARG A 605 -14.08 5.92 -3.72
CA ARG A 605 -14.89 4.75 -4.07
C ARG A 605 -14.10 3.75 -4.93
N ASN A 606 -14.39 2.47 -4.76
CA ASN A 606 -13.81 1.36 -5.54
C ASN A 606 -12.28 1.22 -5.45
N LEU A 607 -11.64 1.82 -4.47
CA LEU A 607 -10.20 1.70 -4.25
C LEU A 607 -9.88 1.24 -2.83
N ALA A 608 -8.86 0.43 -2.70
CA ALA A 608 -8.26 0.03 -1.44
C ALA A 608 -6.78 0.41 -1.41
N LYS A 609 -6.25 0.70 -0.22
CA LYS A 609 -4.85 1.13 -0.04
C LYS A 609 -3.83 0.12 -0.57
N SER A 610 -4.14 -1.17 -0.49
CA SER A 610 -3.27 -2.24 -0.97
C SER A 610 -4.09 -3.44 -1.42
N VAL A 611 -3.74 -4.04 -2.54
CA VAL A 611 -4.38 -5.24 -3.10
C VAL A 611 -3.55 -6.46 -2.70
N THR A 612 -4.08 -7.27 -1.78
CA THR A 612 -3.39 -8.46 -1.22
C THR A 612 -3.99 -9.78 -1.67
N VAL A 613 -4.99 -9.73 -2.51
CA VAL A 613 -5.63 -10.87 -3.16
C VAL A 613 -5.79 -10.56 -4.63
N GLU A 614 -5.81 -11.58 -5.44
CA GLU A 614 -6.06 -11.51 -6.87
C GLU A 614 -7.55 -11.62 -7.18
#